data_7f4dbed89f84d951cf01a81aae181c72
#
_entry.id   7f4dbed89f84d951cf01a81aae181c72
#
_cell.length_a   1.000
_cell.length_b   1.000
_cell.length_c   1.000
_cell.angle_alpha   90.00
_cell.angle_beta   90.00
_cell.angle_gamma   90.00
#
_symmetry.space_group_name_H-M   'P 1'
#
loop_
_entity.id
_entity.type
_entity.pdbx_description
1 polymer ?
#
loop_
_entity_poly.entity_id
_entity_poly.type
_entity_poly.pdbx_seq_one_letter_code
_entity_poly.pdbx_strand_id
1 'polypeptide(L)'
;RRRFYAILHTGGDDMFGAIYGDIIGSYYETHCTKDYDFEFQKDSTFTDDTVLTVAVCKSILNNPNEITRWNIRKRGLEYAGQFRQYYSFYPHAGFGNMFSEWARSDTYKVNRSYANGAAMRSVPIGYAYDTIDQVLLQAKANCFFTHKNSEAIKAAQAVATAVFFARNRKSKDEIRSFLENKFHYNLSKNLDEIRNNYVFDSRASYSVPPAIIAFLDSTDY
;
A
#
# COMPACT_ATOMS: atom_id res chain seq x y z
N ARG A 1 17.34 -14.83 0.87
CA ARG A 1 17.74 -14.46 -0.51
C ARG A 1 17.16 -15.42 -1.57
N ARG A 2 17.22 -16.76 -1.39
CA ARG A 2 16.69 -17.72 -2.40
C ARG A 2 15.15 -17.65 -2.58
N ARG A 3 14.37 -17.39 -1.52
CA ARG A 3 12.89 -17.28 -1.61
C ARG A 3 12.41 -16.03 -2.38
N PHE A 4 13.07 -14.90 -2.21
CA PHE A 4 12.71 -13.66 -2.92
C PHE A 4 13.07 -13.73 -4.42
N TYR A 5 14.19 -14.42 -4.76
CA TYR A 5 14.52 -14.72 -6.15
C TYR A 5 13.50 -15.66 -6.80
N ALA A 6 12.95 -16.61 -6.03
CA ALA A 6 11.90 -17.49 -6.53
C ALA A 6 10.57 -16.73 -6.77
N ILE A 7 10.22 -15.74 -5.93
CA ILE A 7 9.04 -14.88 -6.10
C ILE A 7 9.17 -14.03 -7.37
N LEU A 8 10.37 -13.53 -7.68
CA LEU A 8 10.64 -12.79 -8.93
C LEU A 8 10.68 -13.68 -10.19
N HIS A 9 10.88 -14.99 -10.05
CA HIS A 9 11.04 -15.91 -11.20
C HIS A 9 9.88 -16.88 -11.41
N THR A 10 8.97 -17.07 -10.47
CA THR A 10 7.85 -18.02 -10.60
C THR A 10 6.46 -17.38 -10.57
N GLY A 11 6.37 -16.06 -10.46
CA GLY A 11 5.13 -15.28 -10.41
C GLY A 11 5.42 -13.79 -10.58
N GLY A 12 6.37 -13.43 -11.46
CA GLY A 12 6.94 -12.08 -11.56
C GLY A 12 5.93 -11.00 -11.98
N ASP A 13 4.78 -11.38 -12.50
CA ASP A 13 3.78 -10.43 -12.97
C ASP A 13 2.93 -9.85 -11.84
N ASP A 14 2.72 -10.58 -10.75
CA ASP A 14 1.75 -10.22 -9.70
C ASP A 14 2.15 -8.96 -8.89
N MET A 15 3.45 -8.74 -8.62
CA MET A 15 3.89 -7.59 -7.82
C MET A 15 3.96 -6.30 -8.64
N PHE A 16 4.08 -6.38 -9.96
CA PHE A 16 4.07 -5.22 -10.85
C PHE A 16 2.69 -4.56 -10.97
N GLY A 17 1.62 -5.26 -10.62
CA GLY A 17 0.26 -4.70 -10.61
C GLY A 17 0.13 -3.40 -9.82
N ALA A 18 0.82 -3.28 -8.68
CA ALA A 18 0.83 -2.04 -7.89
C ALA A 18 1.53 -0.88 -8.64
N ILE A 19 2.61 -1.17 -9.37
CA ILE A 19 3.35 -0.17 -10.16
C ILE A 19 2.55 0.21 -11.40
N TYR A 20 1.94 -0.75 -12.08
CA TYR A 20 1.07 -0.47 -13.22
C TYR A 20 -0.15 0.36 -12.80
N GLY A 21 -0.77 0.02 -11.67
CA GLY A 21 -1.89 0.79 -11.12
C GLY A 21 -1.52 2.24 -10.84
N ASP A 22 -0.36 2.49 -10.25
CA ASP A 22 0.18 3.83 -10.02
C ASP A 22 0.38 4.58 -11.35
N ILE A 23 1.10 3.99 -12.31
CA ILE A 23 1.38 4.63 -13.61
C ILE A 23 0.08 4.93 -14.36
N ILE A 24 -0.85 3.98 -14.42
CA ILE A 24 -2.16 4.16 -15.10
C ILE A 24 -2.96 5.25 -14.39
N GLY A 25 -2.99 5.21 -13.05
CA GLY A 25 -3.78 6.11 -12.22
C GLY A 25 -3.21 7.54 -12.13
N SER A 26 -1.91 7.72 -12.33
CA SER A 26 -1.19 8.98 -12.05
C SER A 26 -1.78 10.20 -12.76
N TYR A 27 -2.15 10.07 -14.03
CA TYR A 27 -2.79 11.14 -14.79
C TYR A 27 -4.15 11.51 -14.19
N TYR A 28 -4.90 10.51 -13.75
CA TYR A 28 -6.27 10.67 -13.24
C TYR A 28 -6.35 11.19 -11.80
N GLU A 29 -5.24 11.30 -11.09
CA GLU A 29 -5.18 11.99 -9.80
C GLU A 29 -5.56 13.47 -9.93
N THR A 30 -5.19 14.09 -11.05
CA THR A 30 -5.47 15.49 -11.35
C THR A 30 -6.58 15.69 -12.40
N HIS A 31 -6.89 14.66 -13.20
CA HIS A 31 -7.88 14.65 -14.28
C HIS A 31 -8.95 13.59 -14.00
N CYS A 32 -9.69 13.76 -12.90
CA CYS A 32 -10.67 12.78 -12.45
C CYS A 32 -11.64 12.34 -13.56
N THR A 33 -11.77 11.02 -13.74
CA THR A 33 -12.78 10.42 -14.63
C THR A 33 -13.72 9.52 -13.86
N LYS A 34 -14.91 9.33 -14.40
CA LYS A 34 -15.90 8.35 -13.92
C LYS A 34 -16.15 7.26 -14.98
N ASP A 35 -15.49 7.35 -16.12
CA ASP A 35 -15.65 6.41 -17.20
C ASP A 35 -14.92 5.08 -16.88
N TYR A 36 -15.51 3.96 -17.31
CA TYR A 36 -14.85 2.64 -17.25
C TYR A 36 -13.77 2.51 -18.32
N ASP A 37 -14.06 3.01 -19.52
CA ASP A 37 -13.18 2.94 -20.68
C ASP A 37 -12.27 4.17 -20.72
N PHE A 38 -11.38 4.30 -19.75
CA PHE A 38 -10.36 5.34 -19.78
C PHE A 38 -9.10 4.85 -20.51
N GLU A 39 -8.50 5.74 -21.29
CA GLU A 39 -7.31 5.43 -22.07
C GLU A 39 -6.02 5.67 -21.29
N PHE A 40 -4.98 4.91 -21.65
CA PHE A 40 -3.62 5.18 -21.21
C PHE A 40 -3.16 6.55 -21.73
N GLN A 41 -2.77 7.42 -20.84
CA GLN A 41 -2.34 8.77 -21.20
C GLN A 41 -0.82 8.83 -21.39
N LYS A 42 -0.37 9.64 -22.36
CA LYS A 42 1.07 9.78 -22.68
C LYS A 42 1.86 10.39 -21.51
N ASP A 43 1.22 11.19 -20.68
CA ASP A 43 1.81 11.86 -19.53
C ASP A 43 1.72 11.04 -18.24
N SER A 44 1.21 9.80 -18.33
CA SER A 44 1.23 8.86 -17.19
C SER A 44 2.66 8.53 -16.78
N THR A 45 2.94 8.61 -15.49
CA THR A 45 4.27 8.35 -14.91
C THR A 45 4.11 7.68 -13.54
N PHE A 46 5.19 7.13 -13.00
CA PHE A 46 5.17 6.65 -11.62
C PHE A 46 5.15 7.82 -10.63
N THR A 47 4.54 7.61 -9.47
CA THR A 47 4.43 8.59 -8.39
C THR A 47 5.13 8.11 -7.11
N ASP A 48 4.84 8.78 -5.97
CA ASP A 48 5.33 8.35 -4.66
C ASP A 48 4.77 6.99 -4.23
N ASP A 49 3.66 6.53 -4.79
CA ASP A 49 3.14 5.17 -4.62
C ASP A 49 4.18 4.12 -5.04
N THR A 50 4.70 4.20 -6.25
CA THR A 50 5.77 3.32 -6.75
C THR A 50 7.07 3.52 -5.96
N VAL A 51 7.50 4.76 -5.75
CA VAL A 51 8.76 5.08 -5.07
C VAL A 51 8.79 4.47 -3.67
N LEU A 52 7.71 4.63 -2.89
CA LEU A 52 7.63 4.09 -1.54
C LEU A 52 7.36 2.58 -1.51
N THR A 53 6.66 2.03 -2.48
CA THR A 53 6.53 0.59 -2.66
C THR A 53 7.90 -0.07 -2.86
N VAL A 54 8.74 0.49 -3.73
CA VAL A 54 10.12 0.01 -3.95
C VAL A 54 10.99 0.21 -2.70
N ALA A 55 10.81 1.30 -1.96
CA ALA A 55 11.49 1.52 -0.68
C ALA A 55 11.15 0.45 0.37
N VAL A 56 9.88 0.02 0.44
CA VAL A 56 9.45 -1.10 1.30
C VAL A 56 10.09 -2.40 0.84
N CYS A 57 10.07 -2.71 -0.47
CA CYS A 57 10.77 -3.87 -1.03
C CYS A 57 12.25 -3.88 -0.61
N LYS A 58 12.94 -2.76 -0.77
CA LYS A 58 14.36 -2.64 -0.41
C LYS A 58 14.61 -2.88 1.07
N SER A 59 13.74 -2.33 1.93
CA SER A 59 13.83 -2.56 3.37
C SER A 59 13.68 -4.04 3.73
N ILE A 60 12.73 -4.74 3.08
CA ILE A 60 12.49 -6.18 3.30
C ILE A 60 13.68 -7.00 2.79
N LEU A 61 14.22 -6.67 1.62
CA LEU A 61 15.41 -7.34 1.06
C LEU A 61 16.65 -7.19 1.94
N ASN A 62 16.82 -6.01 2.55
CA ASN A 62 17.95 -5.75 3.46
C ASN A 62 17.79 -6.53 4.77
N ASN A 63 16.58 -6.70 5.27
CA ASN A 63 16.27 -7.43 6.49
C ASN A 63 14.94 -8.19 6.36
N PRO A 64 14.93 -9.43 5.87
CA PRO A 64 13.71 -10.23 5.67
C PRO A 64 13.19 -10.90 6.96
N ASN A 65 13.82 -10.65 8.11
CA ASN A 65 13.51 -11.35 9.34
C ASN A 65 12.11 -11.01 9.86
N GLU A 66 11.49 -12.01 10.47
CA GLU A 66 10.26 -11.83 11.25
C GLU A 66 10.50 -10.93 12.46
N ILE A 67 9.43 -10.26 12.90
CA ILE A 67 9.48 -9.38 14.05
C ILE A 67 8.47 -9.78 15.12
N THR A 68 8.71 -9.32 16.34
CA THR A 68 7.78 -9.40 17.45
C THR A 68 7.18 -8.01 17.72
N ARG A 69 6.18 -7.94 18.60
CA ARG A 69 5.61 -6.65 19.05
C ARG A 69 6.67 -5.70 19.64
N TRP A 70 7.71 -6.25 20.25
CA TRP A 70 8.79 -5.48 20.86
C TRP A 70 9.72 -4.83 19.84
N ASN A 71 9.80 -5.39 18.63
CA ASN A 71 10.69 -4.94 17.57
C ASN A 71 10.02 -3.99 16.56
N ILE A 72 8.73 -3.68 16.69
CA ILE A 72 7.97 -2.82 15.75
C ILE A 72 8.68 -1.47 15.53
N ARG A 73 9.15 -0.81 16.61
CA ARG A 73 9.82 0.49 16.47
C ARG A 73 11.16 0.36 15.72
N LYS A 74 11.94 -0.68 16.01
CA LYS A 74 13.22 -0.95 15.33
C LYS A 74 12.98 -1.20 13.85
N ARG A 75 12.02 -2.06 13.53
CA ARG A 75 11.62 -2.33 12.14
C ARG A 75 11.09 -1.08 11.43
N GLY A 76 10.33 -0.27 12.13
CA GLY A 76 9.84 1.02 11.62
C GLY A 76 10.98 1.98 11.25
N LEU A 77 12.10 1.99 12.02
CA LEU A 77 13.30 2.77 11.66
C LEU A 77 13.95 2.29 10.36
N GLU A 78 14.00 0.98 10.13
CA GLU A 78 14.53 0.41 8.89
C GLU A 78 13.71 0.84 7.67
N TYR A 79 12.37 0.77 7.76
CA TYR A 79 11.48 1.31 6.73
C TYR A 79 11.68 2.82 6.55
N ALA A 80 11.70 3.58 7.64
CA ALA A 80 11.86 5.03 7.61
C ALA A 80 13.18 5.48 6.97
N GLY A 81 14.25 4.74 7.18
CA GLY A 81 15.55 4.96 6.52
C GLY A 81 15.44 4.82 5.00
N GLN A 82 14.76 3.77 4.53
CA GLN A 82 14.52 3.59 3.09
C GLN A 82 13.60 4.66 2.51
N PHE A 83 12.56 5.08 3.24
CA PHE A 83 11.66 6.15 2.77
C PHE A 83 12.41 7.45 2.53
N ARG A 84 13.31 7.85 3.43
CA ARG A 84 14.13 9.05 3.26
C ARG A 84 15.12 8.92 2.11
N GLN A 85 15.75 7.75 1.99
CA GLN A 85 16.68 7.49 0.90
C GLN A 85 15.99 7.60 -0.46
N TYR A 86 14.83 6.95 -0.62
CA TYR A 86 14.10 6.98 -1.89
C TYR A 86 13.46 8.34 -2.16
N TYR A 87 13.01 9.06 -1.13
CA TYR A 87 12.60 10.45 -1.26
C TYR A 87 13.73 11.34 -1.80
N SER A 88 14.97 11.13 -1.34
CA SER A 88 16.11 11.93 -1.84
C SER A 88 16.44 11.64 -3.30
N PHE A 89 16.13 10.45 -3.82
CA PHE A 89 16.31 10.11 -5.23
C PHE A 89 15.21 10.71 -6.13
N TYR A 90 13.98 10.80 -5.61
CA TYR A 90 12.81 11.20 -6.38
C TYR A 90 11.97 12.26 -5.64
N PRO A 91 12.52 13.42 -5.27
CA PRO A 91 11.83 14.37 -4.38
C PRO A 91 10.57 15.01 -4.99
N HIS A 92 10.39 14.88 -6.30
CA HIS A 92 9.27 15.45 -7.06
C HIS A 92 8.22 14.42 -7.50
N ALA A 93 8.22 13.23 -6.90
CA ALA A 93 7.31 12.14 -7.29
C ALA A 93 5.87 12.27 -6.72
N GLY A 94 5.44 13.43 -6.27
CA GLY A 94 4.05 13.65 -5.82
C GLY A 94 3.81 13.52 -4.30
N PHE A 95 4.87 13.40 -3.49
CA PHE A 95 4.73 13.25 -2.04
C PHE A 95 3.89 14.34 -1.37
N GLY A 96 3.03 13.93 -0.46
CA GLY A 96 2.28 14.87 0.39
C GLY A 96 3.19 15.74 1.26
N ASN A 97 2.78 17.00 1.54
CA ASN A 97 3.58 17.99 2.26
C ASN A 97 4.10 17.48 3.60
N MET A 98 3.23 16.85 4.41
CA MET A 98 3.59 16.32 5.73
C MET A 98 4.67 15.23 5.65
N PHE A 99 4.65 14.38 4.61
CA PHE A 99 5.68 13.38 4.38
C PHE A 99 6.99 14.04 3.93
N SER A 100 6.92 15.00 3.01
CA SER A 100 8.08 15.73 2.48
C SER A 100 8.83 16.50 3.58
N GLU A 101 8.11 17.16 4.47
CA GLU A 101 8.69 17.83 5.65
C GLU A 101 9.38 16.83 6.59
N TRP A 102 8.70 15.70 6.86
CA TRP A 102 9.26 14.63 7.67
C TRP A 102 10.50 13.99 7.03
N ALA A 103 10.48 13.76 5.73
CA ALA A 103 11.59 13.13 5.02
C ALA A 103 12.84 14.01 4.99
N ARG A 104 12.68 15.33 4.93
CA ARG A 104 13.78 16.32 4.96
C ARG A 104 14.29 16.66 6.35
N SER A 105 13.55 16.30 7.40
CA SER A 105 13.97 16.62 8.76
C SER A 105 15.15 15.74 9.23
N ASP A 106 16.02 16.27 10.07
CA ASP A 106 17.16 15.52 10.62
C ASP A 106 16.79 14.49 11.70
N THR A 107 15.53 14.48 12.13
CA THR A 107 15.06 13.64 13.23
C THR A 107 13.99 12.65 12.79
N TYR A 108 14.00 11.45 13.35
CA TYR A 108 12.92 10.46 13.18
C TYR A 108 11.74 10.75 14.12
N LYS A 109 11.21 11.98 14.06
CA LYS A 109 10.00 12.34 14.79
C LYS A 109 8.82 11.52 14.27
N VAL A 110 7.99 11.03 15.18
CA VAL A 110 6.80 10.24 14.83
C VAL A 110 5.71 11.18 14.32
N ASN A 111 5.30 10.94 13.08
CA ASN A 111 4.18 11.60 12.43
C ASN A 111 2.91 10.74 12.58
N ARG A 112 1.76 11.37 12.62
CA ARG A 112 0.45 10.74 12.82
C ARG A 112 -0.51 11.00 11.66
N SER A 113 0.01 11.00 10.42
CA SER A 113 -0.84 11.10 9.25
C SER A 113 -1.93 10.03 9.26
N TYR A 114 -3.14 10.40 8.87
CA TYR A 114 -4.28 9.52 8.66
C TYR A 114 -4.55 9.25 7.17
N ALA A 115 -3.68 9.76 6.29
CA ALA A 115 -3.76 9.56 4.86
C ALA A 115 -3.42 8.11 4.44
N ASN A 116 -3.70 7.78 3.18
CA ASN A 116 -3.53 6.45 2.59
C ASN A 116 -2.07 6.08 2.28
N GLY A 117 -1.12 7.01 2.43
CA GLY A 117 0.28 6.83 2.05
C GLY A 117 1.02 5.65 2.71
N ALA A 118 0.49 5.06 3.79
CA ALA A 118 1.03 3.81 4.32
C ALA A 118 0.38 2.58 3.68
N ALA A 119 -0.87 2.69 3.23
CA ALA A 119 -1.60 1.60 2.58
C ALA A 119 -1.07 1.35 1.16
N MET A 120 -0.86 2.41 0.36
CA MET A 120 -0.40 2.35 -1.02
C MET A 120 0.89 1.53 -1.18
N ARG A 121 1.81 1.62 -0.23
CA ARG A 121 3.12 0.94 -0.25
C ARG A 121 3.17 -0.40 0.50
N SER A 122 2.01 -0.94 0.94
CA SER A 122 1.97 -2.16 1.77
C SER A 122 1.94 -3.46 0.97
N VAL A 123 1.80 -3.42 -0.35
CA VAL A 123 1.75 -4.58 -1.24
C VAL A 123 2.94 -5.53 -1.04
N PRO A 124 4.21 -5.07 -0.99
CA PRO A 124 5.35 -5.96 -0.80
C PRO A 124 5.32 -6.76 0.50
N ILE A 125 4.67 -6.24 1.53
CA ILE A 125 4.53 -6.92 2.82
C ILE A 125 3.66 -8.17 2.69
N GLY A 126 2.56 -8.08 1.93
CA GLY A 126 1.69 -9.23 1.65
C GLY A 126 2.39 -10.34 0.86
N TYR A 127 3.37 -9.99 0.03
CA TYR A 127 4.18 -10.96 -0.72
C TYR A 127 5.33 -11.58 0.09
N ALA A 128 5.90 -10.84 1.03
CA ALA A 128 7.18 -11.20 1.64
C ALA A 128 7.07 -12.17 2.82
N TYR A 129 5.95 -12.21 3.52
CA TYR A 129 5.80 -12.96 4.77
C TYR A 129 4.79 -14.09 4.65
N ASP A 130 5.07 -15.20 5.34
CA ASP A 130 4.32 -16.45 5.20
C ASP A 130 3.20 -16.62 6.25
N THR A 131 3.08 -15.72 7.22
CA THR A 131 2.02 -15.77 8.22
C THR A 131 1.27 -14.43 8.32
N ILE A 132 -0.03 -14.52 8.57
CA ILE A 132 -0.87 -13.33 8.73
C ILE A 132 -0.39 -12.44 9.90
N ASP A 133 0.11 -13.04 10.97
CA ASP A 133 0.62 -12.29 12.12
C ASP A 133 1.83 -11.43 11.73
N GLN A 134 2.74 -11.97 10.92
CA GLN A 134 3.88 -11.21 10.41
C GLN A 134 3.43 -10.11 9.43
N VAL A 135 2.49 -10.40 8.54
CA VAL A 135 1.93 -9.39 7.64
C VAL A 135 1.36 -8.21 8.44
N LEU A 136 0.57 -8.48 9.48
CA LEU A 136 -0.03 -7.44 10.32
C LEU A 136 1.02 -6.64 11.12
N LEU A 137 2.03 -7.31 11.67
CA LEU A 137 3.10 -6.66 12.43
C LEU A 137 3.98 -5.79 11.52
N GLN A 138 4.36 -6.28 10.36
CA GLN A 138 5.18 -5.56 9.39
C GLN A 138 4.44 -4.35 8.80
N ALA A 139 3.16 -4.49 8.46
CA ALA A 139 2.34 -3.37 8.02
C ALA A 139 2.20 -2.29 9.10
N LYS A 140 2.08 -2.68 10.38
CA LYS A 140 2.11 -1.74 11.49
C LYS A 140 3.47 -1.05 11.66
N ALA A 141 4.57 -1.78 11.46
CA ALA A 141 5.92 -1.22 11.50
C ALA A 141 6.16 -0.22 10.35
N ASN A 142 5.66 -0.51 9.14
CA ASN A 142 5.67 0.39 7.98
C ASN A 142 5.02 1.76 8.28
N CYS A 143 4.01 1.80 9.17
CA CYS A 143 3.32 3.03 9.56
C CYS A 143 4.04 3.85 10.65
N PHE A 144 4.99 3.26 11.40
CA PHE A 144 5.38 3.73 12.72
C PHE A 144 5.85 5.18 12.76
N PHE A 145 6.63 5.64 11.80
CA PHE A 145 7.21 6.99 11.80
C PHE A 145 6.43 8.01 10.97
N THR A 146 5.61 7.57 10.03
CA THR A 146 4.92 8.47 9.09
C THR A 146 3.41 8.52 9.31
N HIS A 147 2.79 7.39 9.68
CA HIS A 147 1.34 7.20 9.73
C HIS A 147 0.92 6.49 11.03
N LYS A 148 1.42 6.95 12.19
CA LYS A 148 1.06 6.36 13.49
C LYS A 148 -0.35 6.80 13.93
N ASN A 149 -1.33 6.44 13.13
CA ASN A 149 -2.75 6.69 13.31
C ASN A 149 -3.51 5.37 13.16
N SER A 150 -4.59 5.15 13.91
CA SER A 150 -5.36 3.90 13.90
C SER A 150 -5.93 3.56 12.52
N GLU A 151 -6.50 4.55 11.83
CA GLU A 151 -7.11 4.34 10.51
C GLU A 151 -6.06 4.05 9.44
N ALA A 152 -4.94 4.76 9.43
CA ALA A 152 -3.85 4.50 8.50
C ALA A 152 -3.19 3.13 8.73
N ILE A 153 -3.00 2.72 9.99
CA ILE A 153 -2.48 1.39 10.34
C ILE A 153 -3.45 0.30 9.89
N LYS A 154 -4.74 0.47 10.18
CA LYS A 154 -5.83 -0.43 9.75
C LYS A 154 -5.82 -0.60 8.24
N ALA A 155 -5.73 0.49 7.49
CA ALA A 155 -5.72 0.49 6.03
C ALA A 155 -4.47 -0.23 5.46
N ALA A 156 -3.28 0.07 5.98
CA ALA A 156 -2.05 -0.61 5.58
C ALA A 156 -2.09 -2.12 5.85
N GLN A 157 -2.64 -2.52 7.01
CA GLN A 157 -2.85 -3.92 7.36
C GLN A 157 -3.88 -4.59 6.44
N ALA A 158 -4.97 -3.89 6.08
CA ALA A 158 -6.00 -4.44 5.21
C ALA A 158 -5.47 -4.70 3.79
N VAL A 159 -4.74 -3.75 3.20
CA VAL A 159 -4.11 -3.92 1.87
C VAL A 159 -3.10 -5.06 1.90
N ALA A 160 -2.18 -5.08 2.86
CA ALA A 160 -1.20 -6.17 2.97
C ALA A 160 -1.86 -7.55 3.17
N THR A 161 -2.97 -7.61 3.92
CA THR A 161 -3.73 -8.84 4.13
C THR A 161 -4.44 -9.31 2.86
N ALA A 162 -5.06 -8.39 2.10
CA ALA A 162 -5.70 -8.72 0.83
C ALA A 162 -4.69 -9.34 -0.15
N VAL A 163 -3.51 -8.74 -0.28
CA VAL A 163 -2.42 -9.26 -1.10
C VAL A 163 -1.93 -10.62 -0.59
N PHE A 164 -1.74 -10.78 0.72
CA PHE A 164 -1.32 -12.05 1.31
C PHE A 164 -2.31 -13.18 1.01
N PHE A 165 -3.61 -12.93 1.12
CA PHE A 165 -4.61 -13.94 0.83
C PHE A 165 -4.74 -14.22 -0.67
N ALA A 166 -4.69 -13.20 -1.52
CA ALA A 166 -4.70 -13.38 -2.97
C ALA A 166 -3.51 -14.23 -3.44
N ARG A 167 -2.29 -13.93 -2.94
CA ARG A 167 -1.09 -14.74 -3.19
C ARG A 167 -1.27 -16.21 -2.76
N ASN A 168 -1.97 -16.43 -1.67
CA ASN A 168 -2.28 -17.77 -1.15
C ASN A 168 -3.53 -18.39 -1.81
N ARG A 169 -3.99 -17.84 -2.94
CA ARG A 169 -5.13 -18.33 -3.74
C ARG A 169 -6.44 -18.41 -2.99
N LYS A 170 -6.65 -17.54 -2.01
CA LYS A 170 -7.94 -17.38 -1.37
C LYS A 170 -8.92 -16.72 -2.33
N SER A 171 -10.18 -17.17 -2.32
CA SER A 171 -11.23 -16.56 -3.13
C SER A 171 -11.50 -15.11 -2.69
N LYS A 172 -12.06 -14.30 -3.59
CA LYS A 172 -12.46 -12.92 -3.29
C LYS A 172 -13.47 -12.85 -2.13
N ASP A 173 -14.35 -13.84 -2.00
CA ASP A 173 -15.31 -13.92 -0.90
C ASP A 173 -14.63 -14.23 0.44
N GLU A 174 -13.62 -15.10 0.47
CA GLU A 174 -12.82 -15.36 1.67
C GLU A 174 -12.05 -14.09 2.09
N ILE A 175 -11.47 -13.37 1.12
CA ILE A 175 -10.77 -12.11 1.36
C ILE A 175 -11.74 -11.06 1.90
N ARG A 176 -12.89 -10.86 1.26
CA ARG A 176 -13.96 -9.94 1.71
C ARG A 176 -14.36 -10.23 3.14
N SER A 177 -14.76 -11.47 3.41
CA SER A 177 -15.23 -11.89 4.72
C SER A 177 -14.20 -11.67 5.82
N PHE A 178 -12.92 -11.94 5.54
CA PHE A 178 -11.86 -11.70 6.51
C PHE A 178 -11.65 -10.20 6.77
N LEU A 179 -11.61 -9.39 5.72
CA LEU A 179 -11.39 -7.94 5.86
C LEU A 179 -12.55 -7.25 6.58
N GLU A 180 -13.79 -7.64 6.33
CA GLU A 180 -14.96 -7.14 7.03
C GLU A 180 -14.94 -7.52 8.52
N ASN A 181 -14.67 -8.78 8.82
CA ASN A 181 -14.61 -9.26 10.20
C ASN A 181 -13.44 -8.66 11.00
N LYS A 182 -12.26 -8.56 10.39
CA LYS A 182 -11.03 -8.12 11.06
C LYS A 182 -10.92 -6.61 11.20
N PHE A 183 -11.31 -5.89 10.13
CA PHE A 183 -11.10 -4.45 10.03
C PHE A 183 -12.41 -3.65 10.09
N HIS A 184 -13.55 -4.31 10.18
CA HIS A 184 -14.86 -3.68 10.24
C HIS A 184 -15.11 -2.70 9.07
N TYR A 185 -14.65 -3.09 7.87
CA TYR A 185 -15.02 -2.40 6.62
C TYR A 185 -16.38 -2.90 6.14
N ASN A 186 -17.15 -2.03 5.53
CA ASN A 186 -18.31 -2.42 4.74
C ASN A 186 -17.87 -2.53 3.28
N LEU A 187 -17.69 -3.75 2.80
CA LEU A 187 -17.25 -4.06 1.44
C LEU A 187 -18.38 -4.64 0.57
N SER A 188 -19.63 -4.57 1.04
CA SER A 188 -20.80 -5.11 0.34
C SER A 188 -21.36 -4.18 -0.75
N LYS A 189 -20.92 -2.91 -0.79
CA LYS A 189 -21.30 -1.98 -1.84
C LYS A 189 -20.69 -2.39 -3.17
N ASN A 190 -21.44 -2.24 -4.26
CA ASN A 190 -20.87 -2.42 -5.58
C ASN A 190 -20.16 -1.13 -6.07
N LEU A 191 -19.33 -1.27 -7.08
CA LEU A 191 -18.53 -0.17 -7.60
C LEU A 191 -19.39 0.96 -8.20
N ASP A 192 -20.53 0.63 -8.84
CA ASP A 192 -21.45 1.63 -9.43
C ASP A 192 -22.12 2.50 -8.38
N GLU A 193 -22.48 1.92 -7.24
CA GLU A 193 -23.04 2.69 -6.11
C GLU A 193 -22.03 3.70 -5.56
N ILE A 194 -20.74 3.33 -5.54
CA ILE A 194 -19.68 4.19 -5.04
C ILE A 194 -19.35 5.27 -6.07
N ARG A 195 -19.21 4.91 -7.34
CA ARG A 195 -18.73 5.74 -8.44
C ARG A 195 -19.43 7.09 -8.52
N ASN A 196 -20.74 7.10 -8.50
CA ASN A 196 -21.53 8.31 -8.70
C ASN A 196 -21.31 9.37 -7.61
N ASN A 197 -21.04 8.91 -6.39
CA ASN A 197 -20.91 9.76 -5.20
C ASN A 197 -19.46 9.90 -4.71
N TYR A 198 -18.49 9.19 -5.31
CA TYR A 198 -17.12 9.24 -4.87
C TYR A 198 -16.47 10.56 -5.24
N VAL A 199 -15.89 11.20 -4.23
CA VAL A 199 -15.03 12.38 -4.38
C VAL A 199 -13.65 11.98 -3.87
N PHE A 200 -12.59 12.40 -4.55
CA PHE A 200 -11.23 12.11 -4.16
C PHE A 200 -10.97 12.60 -2.72
N ASP A 201 -10.45 11.69 -1.90
CA ASP A 201 -10.08 11.96 -0.52
C ASP A 201 -8.87 11.10 -0.14
N SER A 202 -7.79 11.74 0.23
CA SER A 202 -6.55 11.05 0.61
C SER A 202 -6.61 10.36 1.98
N ARG A 203 -7.68 10.53 2.76
CA ARG A 203 -7.85 9.82 4.04
C ARG A 203 -7.94 8.31 3.82
N ALA A 204 -7.18 7.55 4.58
CA ALA A 204 -7.14 6.09 4.46
C ALA A 204 -8.52 5.42 4.63
N SER A 205 -9.36 5.96 5.54
CA SER A 205 -10.72 5.45 5.77
C SER A 205 -11.69 5.67 4.61
N TYR A 206 -11.38 6.60 3.70
CA TYR A 206 -12.22 6.95 2.55
C TYR A 206 -11.73 6.34 1.24
N SER A 207 -10.40 6.24 1.04
CA SER A 207 -9.82 5.76 -0.23
C SER A 207 -9.59 4.25 -0.26
N VAL A 208 -9.23 3.63 0.88
CA VAL A 208 -8.85 2.21 0.90
C VAL A 208 -10.04 1.25 0.75
N PRO A 209 -11.19 1.43 1.42
CA PRO A 209 -12.33 0.54 1.19
C PRO A 209 -12.82 0.52 -0.26
N PRO A 210 -13.01 1.66 -0.97
CA PRO A 210 -13.34 1.65 -2.40
C PRO A 210 -12.30 0.96 -3.27
N ALA A 211 -10.99 1.13 -2.99
CA ALA A 211 -9.94 0.43 -3.73
C ALA A 211 -10.01 -1.09 -3.52
N ILE A 212 -10.31 -1.56 -2.31
CA ILE A 212 -10.53 -2.98 -2.04
C ILE A 212 -11.77 -3.50 -2.77
N ILE A 213 -12.87 -2.73 -2.79
CA ILE A 213 -14.09 -3.10 -3.52
C ILE A 213 -13.79 -3.22 -5.01
N ALA A 214 -13.04 -2.26 -5.60
CA ALA A 214 -12.63 -2.34 -7.01
C ALA A 214 -11.86 -3.63 -7.32
N PHE A 215 -10.93 -4.03 -6.44
CA PHE A 215 -10.23 -5.31 -6.55
C PHE A 215 -11.20 -6.51 -6.43
N LEU A 216 -12.13 -6.48 -5.49
CA LEU A 216 -13.08 -7.58 -5.28
C LEU A 216 -14.06 -7.75 -6.45
N ASP A 217 -14.43 -6.65 -7.11
CA ASP A 217 -15.37 -6.65 -8.25
C ASP A 217 -14.67 -6.90 -9.60
N SER A 218 -13.32 -6.73 -9.70
CA SER A 218 -12.58 -6.95 -10.95
C SER A 218 -12.63 -8.41 -11.41
N THR A 219 -12.59 -8.65 -12.72
CA THR A 219 -12.48 -9.99 -13.33
C THR A 219 -11.10 -10.24 -13.93
N ASP A 220 -10.37 -9.17 -14.23
CA ASP A 220 -9.01 -9.15 -14.79
C ASP A 220 -8.24 -7.92 -14.26
N TYR A 221 -7.12 -7.58 -14.89
CA TYR A 221 -6.29 -6.41 -14.58
C TYR A 221 -6.87 -5.11 -15.10
#